data_8c014c9d3a78ccaca29746b6645b1acb
#
_entry.id   8c014c9d3a78ccaca29746b6645b1acb
#
_cell.length_a   1.000
_cell.length_b   1.000
_cell.length_c   1.000
_cell.angle_alpha   90.00
_cell.angle_beta   90.00
_cell.angle_gamma   90.00
#
_symmetry.space_group_name_H-M   'P 1'
#
loop_
_entity.id
_entity.type
_entity.pdbx_description
1 polymer ?
#
loop_
_entity_poly.entity_id
_entity_poly.type
_entity_poly.pdbx_seq_one_letter_code
_entity_poly.pdbx_strand_id
1 'polypeptide(L)'
;MPVDHVDLCVSSVERSLPFYRELLAPLGYNRVAEIEGERGETVWYLLGERDAVGIRESQTPDGVDRYRVGLHHLAFRAESRAAVDERARWLRELDAEIESGPEEYPYSPGYYAVFFADPDGIKLEIVHNP
;
A
#
# COMPACT_ATOMS: atom_id res chain seq x y z
N MET A 1 -9.08 -6.79 -13.84
CA MET A 1 -8.88 -5.51 -13.14
C MET A 1 -8.65 -4.40 -14.16
N PRO A 2 -9.51 -3.39 -14.21
CA PRO A 2 -9.28 -2.27 -15.14
C PRO A 2 -8.11 -1.36 -14.76
N VAL A 3 -7.68 -1.35 -13.50
CA VAL A 3 -6.48 -0.62 -13.10
C VAL A 3 -5.27 -1.48 -13.37
N ASP A 4 -4.34 -0.98 -14.18
CA ASP A 4 -3.11 -1.70 -14.53
C ASP A 4 -2.05 -1.54 -13.44
N HIS A 5 -1.76 -0.30 -13.05
CA HIS A 5 -0.80 -0.03 -12.00
C HIS A 5 -1.05 1.32 -11.35
N VAL A 6 -0.53 1.50 -10.15
CA VAL A 6 -0.56 2.76 -9.41
C VAL A 6 0.87 3.08 -8.99
N ASP A 7 1.32 4.30 -9.25
CA ASP A 7 2.62 4.77 -8.80
C ASP A 7 2.44 5.66 -7.57
N LEU A 8 3.23 5.39 -6.54
CA LEU A 8 3.26 6.19 -5.32
C LEU A 8 4.60 6.91 -5.21
N CYS A 9 4.55 8.22 -5.00
CA CYS A 9 5.75 8.99 -4.66
C CYS A 9 5.93 8.97 -3.15
N VAL A 10 7.11 8.54 -2.71
CA VAL A 10 7.48 8.47 -1.29
C VAL A 10 8.64 9.41 -1.04
N SER A 11 8.78 9.89 0.20
CA SER A 11 9.85 10.83 0.52
C SER A 11 11.23 10.17 0.50
N SER A 12 11.30 8.88 0.80
CA SER A 12 12.54 8.10 0.79
C SER A 12 12.27 6.68 0.32
N VAL A 13 12.74 6.33 -0.86
CA VAL A 13 12.65 4.96 -1.38
C VAL A 13 13.43 4.00 -0.48
N GLU A 14 14.59 4.42 0.03
CA GLU A 14 15.38 3.60 0.94
C GLU A 14 14.57 3.18 2.17
N ARG A 15 13.75 4.09 2.71
CA ARG A 15 12.92 3.80 3.88
C ARG A 15 11.63 3.07 3.52
N SER A 16 10.96 3.48 2.45
CA SER A 16 9.60 3.02 2.15
C SER A 16 9.54 1.76 1.29
N LEU A 17 10.52 1.52 0.43
CA LEU A 17 10.49 0.33 -0.42
C LEU A 17 10.48 -0.97 0.39
N PRO A 18 11.31 -1.14 1.42
CA PRO A 18 11.23 -2.36 2.24
C PRO A 18 9.84 -2.54 2.90
N PHE A 19 9.25 -1.45 3.35
CA PHE A 19 7.89 -1.49 3.92
C PHE A 19 6.89 -2.05 2.92
N TYR A 20 6.85 -1.49 1.70
CA TYR A 20 5.91 -1.95 0.68
C TYR A 20 6.19 -3.36 0.20
N ARG A 21 7.45 -3.75 0.08
CA ARG A 21 7.81 -5.10 -0.34
C ARG A 21 7.31 -6.14 0.67
N GLU A 22 7.54 -5.91 1.95
CA GLU A 22 7.11 -6.83 3.00
C GLU A 22 5.59 -6.82 3.20
N LEU A 23 4.97 -5.64 3.06
CA LEU A 23 3.52 -5.51 3.16
C LEU A 23 2.81 -6.31 2.08
N LEU A 24 3.28 -6.16 0.84
CA LEU A 24 2.52 -6.58 -0.34
C LEU A 24 2.91 -7.97 -0.86
N ALA A 25 4.06 -8.50 -0.51
CA ALA A 25 4.48 -9.83 -0.99
C ALA A 25 3.46 -10.92 -0.63
N PRO A 26 2.97 -11.02 0.62
CA PRO A 26 1.95 -12.02 0.95
C PRO A 26 0.60 -11.81 0.27
N LEU A 27 0.37 -10.62 -0.29
CA LEU A 27 -0.86 -10.30 -1.02
C LEU A 27 -0.73 -10.57 -2.52
N GLY A 28 0.43 -11.09 -2.96
CA GLY A 28 0.62 -11.46 -4.35
C GLY A 28 1.57 -10.58 -5.14
N TYR A 29 2.06 -9.49 -4.57
CA TYR A 29 3.02 -8.59 -5.23
C TYR A 29 4.44 -9.01 -4.85
N ASN A 30 4.87 -10.15 -5.35
CA ASN A 30 6.08 -10.82 -4.87
C ASN A 30 7.27 -10.79 -5.83
N ARG A 31 7.19 -10.01 -6.90
CA ARG A 31 8.29 -9.79 -7.83
C ARG A 31 8.56 -8.30 -7.94
N VAL A 32 9.81 -7.93 -8.20
CA VAL A 32 10.23 -6.52 -8.29
C VAL A 32 10.89 -6.28 -9.65
N ALA A 33 10.50 -5.17 -10.30
CA ALA A 33 11.13 -4.71 -11.53
C ALA A 33 11.61 -3.26 -11.33
N GLU A 34 12.81 -2.96 -11.82
CA GLU A 34 13.35 -1.60 -11.85
C GLU A 34 13.14 -1.02 -13.23
N ILE A 35 12.56 0.17 -13.30
CA ILE A 35 12.31 0.85 -14.57
C ILE A 35 12.86 2.28 -14.46
N GLU A 36 13.46 2.78 -15.55
CA GLU A 36 13.87 4.17 -15.59
C GLU A 36 12.66 5.05 -15.91
N GLY A 37 12.41 6.06 -15.07
CA GLY A 37 11.33 7.02 -15.27
C GLY A 37 11.69 8.09 -16.29
N GLU A 38 10.73 8.97 -16.57
CA GLU A 38 10.88 10.01 -17.62
C GLU A 38 11.92 11.08 -17.30
N ARG A 39 12.38 11.17 -16.05
CA ARG A 39 13.43 12.10 -15.63
C ARG A 39 14.73 11.39 -15.26
N GLY A 40 14.88 10.12 -15.64
CA GLY A 40 16.05 9.32 -15.33
C GLY A 40 16.06 8.71 -13.93
N GLU A 41 14.98 8.93 -13.15
CA GLU A 41 14.87 8.32 -11.83
C GLU A 41 14.55 6.82 -11.93
N THR A 42 14.82 6.08 -10.87
CA THR A 42 14.45 4.67 -10.80
C THR A 42 13.05 4.54 -10.21
N VAL A 43 12.20 3.76 -10.87
CA VAL A 43 10.89 3.37 -10.38
C VAL A 43 10.93 1.89 -10.05
N TRP A 44 10.51 1.53 -8.85
CA TRP A 44 10.51 0.15 -8.36
C TRP A 44 9.09 -0.37 -8.44
N TYR A 45 8.81 -1.31 -9.34
CA TYR A 45 7.49 -1.90 -9.47
C TYR A 45 7.40 -3.20 -8.70
N LEU A 46 6.42 -3.29 -7.81
CA LEU A 46 6.05 -4.50 -7.11
C LEU A 46 4.95 -5.15 -7.94
N LEU A 47 5.26 -6.31 -8.52
CA LEU A 47 4.44 -6.92 -9.54
C LEU A 47 3.51 -7.96 -8.95
N GLY A 48 2.20 -7.77 -9.16
CA GLY A 48 1.18 -8.77 -8.91
C GLY A 48 0.92 -9.61 -10.15
N GLU A 49 -0.15 -10.37 -10.12
CA GLU A 49 -0.51 -11.23 -11.25
C GLU A 49 -0.96 -10.42 -12.47
N ARG A 50 -1.73 -9.35 -12.25
CA ARG A 50 -2.30 -8.53 -13.33
C ARG A 50 -2.15 -7.04 -13.12
N ASP A 51 -1.55 -6.64 -12.01
CA ASP A 51 -1.40 -5.25 -11.65
C ASP A 51 -0.04 -5.02 -10.98
N ALA A 52 0.27 -3.79 -10.70
CA ALA A 52 1.54 -3.44 -10.08
C ALA A 52 1.39 -2.19 -9.21
N VAL A 53 2.29 -2.08 -8.25
CA VAL A 53 2.44 -0.88 -7.43
C VAL A 53 3.85 -0.35 -7.63
N GLY A 54 3.95 0.86 -8.17
CA GLY A 54 5.23 1.52 -8.40
C GLY A 54 5.59 2.41 -7.22
N ILE A 55 6.86 2.34 -6.81
CA ILE A 55 7.40 3.17 -5.74
C ILE A 55 8.52 4.01 -6.34
N ARG A 56 8.39 5.33 -6.22
CA ARG A 56 9.39 6.27 -6.69
C ARG A 56 9.59 7.40 -5.68
N GLU A 57 10.76 8.02 -5.74
CA GLU A 57 11.08 9.09 -4.79
C GLU A 57 10.43 10.40 -5.22
N SER A 58 9.86 11.12 -4.27
CA SER A 58 9.26 12.42 -4.56
C SER A 58 10.35 13.42 -4.96
N GLN A 59 9.98 14.37 -5.82
CA GLN A 59 10.91 15.39 -6.31
C GLN A 59 10.58 16.76 -5.72
N THR A 60 9.66 16.80 -4.75
CA THR A 60 9.29 18.02 -4.03
C THR A 60 9.32 17.73 -2.53
N PRO A 61 9.50 18.77 -1.69
CA PRO A 61 9.54 18.56 -0.23
C PRO A 61 8.16 18.50 0.42
N ASP A 62 7.07 18.60 -0.34
CA ASP A 62 5.72 18.64 0.20
C ASP A 62 5.35 17.28 0.79
N GLY A 63 4.71 17.31 1.97
CA GLY A 63 4.22 16.10 2.62
C GLY A 63 2.88 15.64 2.07
N VAL A 64 2.37 14.57 2.67
CA VAL A 64 1.08 13.98 2.30
C VAL A 64 -0.04 14.68 3.04
N ASP A 65 -1.12 14.96 2.30
CA ASP A 65 -2.39 15.39 2.87
C ASP A 65 -3.49 14.69 2.09
N ARG A 66 -4.13 13.71 2.74
CA ARG A 66 -5.15 12.86 2.09
C ARG A 66 -6.42 13.62 1.70
N TYR A 67 -6.59 14.84 2.19
CA TYR A 67 -7.76 15.66 1.89
C TYR A 67 -7.50 16.70 0.81
N ARG A 68 -6.31 16.70 0.24
CA ARG A 68 -5.98 17.52 -0.93
C ARG A 68 -6.36 16.76 -2.19
N VAL A 69 -6.42 17.45 -3.32
CA VAL A 69 -6.66 16.83 -4.62
C VAL A 69 -5.57 15.77 -4.86
N GLY A 70 -6.00 14.54 -5.10
CA GLY A 70 -5.11 13.40 -5.31
C GLY A 70 -5.62 12.16 -4.58
N LEU A 71 -4.71 11.34 -4.10
CA LEU A 71 -5.04 10.09 -3.44
C LEU A 71 -5.52 10.35 -2.00
N HIS A 72 -6.70 9.84 -1.66
CA HIS A 72 -7.15 9.79 -0.28
C HIS A 72 -6.58 8.57 0.42
N HIS A 73 -6.78 7.39 -0.17
CA HIS A 73 -6.20 6.16 0.32
C HIS A 73 -6.20 5.10 -0.77
N LEU A 74 -5.44 4.04 -0.56
CA LEU A 74 -5.33 2.92 -1.49
C LEU A 74 -5.63 1.63 -0.72
N ALA A 75 -6.57 0.84 -1.23
CA ALA A 75 -6.99 -0.41 -0.59
C ALA A 75 -6.49 -1.61 -1.40
N PHE A 76 -5.90 -2.57 -0.70
CA PHE A 76 -5.45 -3.84 -1.29
C PHE A 76 -6.36 -4.96 -0.80
N ARG A 77 -6.71 -5.86 -1.72
CA ARG A 77 -7.59 -6.98 -1.41
C ARG A 77 -6.79 -8.12 -0.75
N ALA A 78 -7.35 -8.67 0.32
CA ALA A 78 -6.88 -9.89 0.96
C ALA A 78 -7.88 -11.02 0.72
N GLU A 79 -7.38 -12.24 0.65
CA GLU A 79 -8.21 -13.42 0.33
C GLU A 79 -9.17 -13.81 1.45
N SER A 80 -8.87 -13.44 2.69
CA SER A 80 -9.63 -13.87 3.86
C SER A 80 -9.46 -12.88 5.01
N ARG A 81 -10.32 -13.00 6.03
CA ARG A 81 -10.14 -12.26 7.28
C ARG A 81 -8.83 -12.62 7.95
N ALA A 82 -8.44 -13.89 7.89
CA ALA A 82 -7.16 -14.34 8.47
C ALA A 82 -5.98 -13.63 7.81
N ALA A 83 -6.04 -13.38 6.50
CA ALA A 83 -4.99 -12.64 5.78
C ALA A 83 -4.93 -11.18 6.23
N VAL A 84 -6.09 -10.55 6.46
CA VAL A 84 -6.14 -9.19 7.02
C VAL A 84 -5.50 -9.16 8.41
N ASP A 85 -5.88 -10.11 9.27
CA ASP A 85 -5.36 -10.19 10.64
C ASP A 85 -3.84 -10.41 10.65
N GLU A 86 -3.34 -11.23 9.74
CA GLU A 86 -1.90 -11.50 9.63
C GLU A 86 -1.13 -10.25 9.24
N ARG A 87 -1.66 -9.49 8.28
CA ARG A 87 -1.03 -8.21 7.90
C ARG A 87 -1.09 -7.20 9.04
N ALA A 88 -2.17 -7.15 9.78
CA ALA A 88 -2.29 -6.28 10.94
C ALA A 88 -1.29 -6.65 12.04
N ARG A 89 -1.05 -7.95 12.24
CA ARG A 89 -0.04 -8.42 13.19
C ARG A 89 1.36 -7.95 12.78
N TRP A 90 1.69 -8.10 11.50
CA TRP A 90 2.97 -7.63 10.96
C TRP A 90 3.12 -6.12 11.16
N LEU A 91 2.06 -5.34 10.90
CA LEU A 91 2.07 -3.90 11.12
C LEU A 91 2.35 -3.54 12.58
N ARG A 92 1.73 -4.26 13.52
CA ARG A 92 1.96 -4.02 14.95
C ARG A 92 3.39 -4.36 15.36
N GLU A 93 3.95 -5.44 14.84
CA GLU A 93 5.34 -5.83 15.11
C GLU A 93 6.33 -4.79 14.59
N LEU A 94 5.98 -4.13 13.50
CA LEU A 94 6.78 -3.07 12.88
C LEU A 94 6.58 -1.72 13.56
N ASP A 95 5.65 -1.64 14.51
CA ASP A 95 5.22 -0.39 15.15
C ASP A 95 4.70 0.64 14.14
N ALA A 96 4.03 0.15 13.11
CA ALA A 96 3.39 1.00 12.11
C ALA A 96 2.14 1.67 12.70
N GLU A 97 1.74 2.79 12.11
CA GLU A 97 0.57 3.53 12.56
C GLU A 97 -0.71 2.89 12.04
N ILE A 98 -1.41 2.15 12.92
CA ILE A 98 -2.74 1.61 12.62
C ILE A 98 -3.77 2.62 13.06
N GLU A 99 -4.62 3.03 12.13
CA GLU A 99 -5.66 4.04 12.39
C GLU A 99 -6.95 3.41 12.87
N SER A 100 -7.31 2.22 12.34
CA SER A 100 -8.56 1.55 12.66
C SER A 100 -8.52 0.08 12.25
N GLY A 101 -9.17 -0.76 13.02
CA GLY A 101 -9.29 -2.20 12.73
C GLY A 101 -8.08 -3.01 13.16
N PRO A 102 -8.01 -4.30 12.80
CA PRO A 102 -8.94 -4.99 11.89
C PRO A 102 -10.30 -5.24 12.50
N GLU A 103 -11.37 -4.96 11.76
CA GLU A 103 -12.74 -5.16 12.20
C GLU A 103 -13.70 -5.14 11.02
N GLU A 104 -14.97 -5.52 11.26
CA GLU A 104 -16.01 -5.37 10.25
C GLU A 104 -16.41 -3.90 10.14
N TYR A 105 -16.71 -3.48 8.91
CA TYR A 105 -17.24 -2.16 8.62
C TYR A 105 -18.54 -2.29 7.82
N PRO A 106 -19.49 -1.36 8.01
CA PRO A 106 -20.80 -1.47 7.37
C PRO A 106 -20.83 -1.00 5.91
N TYR A 107 -19.72 -1.11 5.20
CA TYR A 107 -19.65 -0.67 3.80
C TYR A 107 -20.27 -1.68 2.83
N SER A 108 -20.18 -2.94 3.16
CA SER A 108 -20.87 -4.04 2.47
C SER A 108 -20.87 -5.26 3.36
N PRO A 109 -21.75 -6.27 3.08
CA PRO A 109 -21.80 -7.46 3.92
C PRO A 109 -20.45 -8.19 3.98
N GLY A 110 -19.94 -8.41 5.18
CA GLY A 110 -18.70 -9.13 5.40
C GLY A 110 -17.43 -8.33 5.15
N TYR A 111 -17.53 -7.02 4.93
CA TYR A 111 -16.38 -6.16 4.74
C TYR A 111 -15.53 -6.12 6.01
N TYR A 112 -14.28 -6.59 5.90
CA TYR A 112 -13.36 -6.70 7.04
C TYR A 112 -12.02 -6.11 6.67
N ALA A 113 -11.56 -5.12 7.42
CA ALA A 113 -10.41 -4.32 6.98
C ALA A 113 -9.58 -3.79 8.13
N VAL A 114 -8.34 -3.43 7.80
CA VAL A 114 -7.46 -2.64 8.65
C VAL A 114 -7.00 -1.41 7.86
N PHE A 115 -7.04 -0.25 8.52
CA PHE A 115 -6.58 1.02 7.97
C PHE A 115 -5.31 1.46 8.70
N PHE A 116 -4.32 1.90 7.94
CA PHE A 116 -3.01 2.24 8.50
C PHE A 116 -2.32 3.26 7.60
N ALA A 117 -1.18 3.75 8.04
CA ALA A 117 -0.37 4.69 7.27
C ALA A 117 0.99 4.07 6.93
N ASP A 118 1.52 4.44 5.77
CA ASP A 118 2.89 4.11 5.40
C ASP A 118 3.87 5.04 6.13
N PRO A 119 5.20 4.89 5.94
CA PRO A 119 6.17 5.76 6.62
C PRO A 119 6.00 7.27 6.37
N ASP A 120 5.35 7.66 5.28
CA ASP A 120 5.09 9.06 4.96
C ASP A 120 3.73 9.56 5.45
N GLY A 121 2.88 8.66 5.94
CA GLY A 121 1.52 9.00 6.31
C GLY A 121 0.50 8.79 5.20
N ILE A 122 0.88 8.14 4.10
CA ILE A 122 -0.07 7.75 3.06
C ILE A 122 -1.03 6.71 3.65
N LYS A 123 -2.34 6.99 3.57
CA LYS A 123 -3.33 6.07 4.11
C LYS A 123 -3.50 4.86 3.20
N LEU A 124 -3.42 3.69 3.81
CA LEU A 124 -3.57 2.40 3.14
C LEU A 124 -4.62 1.57 3.86
N GLU A 125 -5.14 0.60 3.14
CA GLU A 125 -6.15 -0.32 3.66
C GLU A 125 -5.86 -1.72 3.13
N ILE A 126 -6.00 -2.72 4.00
CA ILE A 126 -6.05 -4.13 3.60
C ILE A 126 -7.47 -4.60 3.89
N VAL A 127 -8.15 -5.12 2.88
CA VAL A 127 -9.56 -5.44 2.98
C VAL A 127 -9.89 -6.82 2.44
N HIS A 128 -10.69 -7.57 3.20
CA HIS A 128 -11.41 -8.74 2.70
C HIS A 128 -12.86 -8.32 2.46
N ASN A 129 -13.26 -8.30 1.20
CA ASN A 129 -14.61 -7.90 0.78
C ASN A 129 -15.18 -9.03 -0.07
N PRO A 130 -15.90 -9.97 0.57
CA PRO A 130 -16.39 -11.16 -0.13
C PRO A 130 -17.48 -10.89 -1.17
#